data_a644c87a740775d6aafc9d3648eac448
#
_entry.id   a644c87a740775d6aafc9d3648eac448
#
_cell.length_a   1.000
_cell.length_b   1.000
_cell.length_c   1.000
_cell.angle_alpha   90.00
_cell.angle_beta   90.00
_cell.angle_gamma   90.00
#
_symmetry.space_group_name_H-M   'P 1'
#
loop_
_entity.id
_entity.type
_entity.pdbx_description
1 polymer ?
#
loop_
_entity_poly.entity_id
_entity_poly.type
_entity_poly.pdbx_seq_one_letter_code
_entity_poly.pdbx_strand_id
1 'polypeptide(L)'
;VNSQRPSAQTSQRMPRVEGQRPSAAQRQQRPVRRGAAASQPSQSMRVQAAQPQQGQPSQQIPVVQNMRGNDPSAYSRAKYQRTKEGAQKASPTNASTYQAARYLGNNNYAPKQKADFFTRGSLIAVAAVVVLAIVGIFAFNNWMGSKPVEVTLNGDQVTISGAERSVGGLLDNNVVSVTPGNYVAVDGSTIRQGEGTRCTAKVNGNDTDDMGMHLNGGDKIEISNGTDITEPYTDSEPQTLPHKTELKGVGAVHLYSNNAQDGEQVTRTGKESGITATVTTKEPVDNIVQYYNVNSNGDKVIALTFDDGPWDKQTDEILDILEQNDAKATFFTVGQCISGHEKELQRAASMGCEIGTHTWDHAEGSGEGVSLIKMSTDERKQEVQKGLEAIKNATGQEASTIFRCPGGNFDTSVATDLEGIVTAEIGWNVDTTDWKKPGADVIAQRIQSAGPGNIILMHDGGGDRSQTIEGLRQALPKLKEQGYSFITVQELLEKYPYQEGQAN
;
A
#
# COMPACT_ATOMS: atom_id res chain seq x y z
N VAL A 1 10.43 -4.33 -81.96
CA VAL A 1 9.27 -4.37 -82.87
C VAL A 1 8.23 -3.47 -82.20
N ASN A 2 8.00 -2.35 -82.92
CA ASN A 2 6.80 -1.48 -82.92
C ASN A 2 6.24 -0.99 -81.59
N SER A 3 6.37 0.28 -81.25
CA SER A 3 5.78 1.55 -81.73
C SER A 3 4.27 1.63 -81.47
N GLN A 4 3.90 2.60 -80.65
CA GLN A 4 3.10 3.78 -81.04
C GLN A 4 2.66 4.62 -79.85
N ARG A 5 3.04 5.90 -79.85
CA ARG A 5 2.26 6.96 -79.26
C ARG A 5 1.05 7.30 -80.14
N PRO A 6 -0.02 7.83 -79.57
CA PRO A 6 -0.50 9.15 -80.03
C PRO A 6 -0.86 10.04 -78.81
N SER A 7 -0.48 11.26 -78.87
CA SER A 7 -0.94 12.56 -79.40
C SER A 7 -1.95 13.28 -78.50
N ALA A 8 -1.59 14.51 -78.28
CA ALA A 8 -2.23 15.57 -77.53
C ALA A 8 -3.68 15.90 -77.94
N GLN A 9 -4.49 16.32 -76.96
CA GLN A 9 -5.64 17.21 -77.19
C GLN A 9 -5.75 18.20 -76.00
N THR A 10 -5.39 19.42 -76.31
CA THR A 10 -6.15 20.67 -76.38
C THR A 10 -6.89 21.13 -75.14
N SER A 11 -6.37 22.24 -74.64
CA SER A 11 -6.91 23.19 -73.66
C SER A 11 -8.31 23.63 -73.96
N GLN A 12 -9.19 23.70 -72.96
CA GLN A 12 -10.27 24.65 -72.91
C GLN A 12 -10.19 25.50 -71.64
N ARG A 13 -9.87 26.77 -71.85
CA ARG A 13 -10.05 27.87 -70.88
C ARG A 13 -11.56 28.11 -70.74
N MET A 14 -12.03 28.23 -69.50
CA MET A 14 -13.30 28.92 -69.18
C MET A 14 -13.04 30.13 -68.31
N PRO A 15 -13.93 31.14 -68.37
CA PRO A 15 -13.55 32.53 -68.18
C PRO A 15 -13.65 33.02 -66.77
N ARG A 16 -12.83 34.06 -66.51
CA ARG A 16 -12.80 34.90 -65.34
C ARG A 16 -14.13 35.67 -65.20
N VAL A 17 -14.82 35.55 -64.05
CA VAL A 17 -15.90 36.46 -63.67
C VAL A 17 -15.30 37.47 -62.70
N GLU A 18 -15.19 38.73 -63.18
CA GLU A 18 -15.05 39.94 -62.39
C GLU A 18 -16.37 40.23 -61.71
N GLY A 19 -16.37 40.49 -60.41
CA GLY A 19 -17.56 40.91 -59.68
C GLY A 19 -17.21 41.58 -58.35
N GLN A 20 -16.95 42.89 -58.44
CA GLN A 20 -17.41 44.01 -57.60
C GLN A 20 -17.08 43.97 -56.09
N ARG A 21 -16.20 44.91 -55.71
CA ARG A 21 -16.09 45.50 -54.38
C ARG A 21 -17.35 46.29 -54.03
N PRO A 22 -17.89 46.27 -52.84
CA PRO A 22 -18.70 47.31 -52.26
C PRO A 22 -17.85 48.32 -51.51
N SER A 23 -18.21 49.59 -51.74
CA SER A 23 -17.62 50.83 -51.27
C SER A 23 -17.84 51.09 -49.77
N ALA A 24 -16.89 51.83 -49.23
CA ALA A 24 -16.96 52.50 -47.92
C ALA A 24 -18.12 53.50 -47.83
N ALA A 25 -18.92 53.42 -46.77
CA ALA A 25 -19.59 54.55 -46.07
C ALA A 25 -20.42 53.99 -44.92
N GLN A 26 -20.10 54.25 -43.70
CA GLN A 26 -20.66 55.28 -42.82
C GLN A 26 -20.18 55.12 -41.38
N ARG A 27 -19.28 55.98 -41.01
CA ARG A 27 -19.01 56.30 -39.59
C ARG A 27 -20.27 56.93 -39.00
N GLN A 28 -20.86 56.39 -37.98
CA GLN A 28 -21.65 57.11 -37.01
C GLN A 28 -20.89 57.27 -35.70
N GLN A 29 -20.47 58.48 -35.46
CA GLN A 29 -19.96 59.03 -34.22
C GLN A 29 -21.10 59.03 -33.17
N ARG A 30 -20.84 58.56 -31.96
CA ARG A 30 -21.58 58.90 -30.75
C ARG A 30 -20.65 59.49 -29.71
N PRO A 31 -21.15 60.43 -28.91
CA PRO A 31 -20.33 61.50 -28.33
C PRO A 31 -19.65 61.13 -27.02
N VAL A 32 -18.47 61.72 -26.86
CA VAL A 32 -17.69 61.84 -25.65
C VAL A 32 -18.44 62.62 -24.57
N ARG A 33 -18.73 62.01 -23.43
CA ARG A 33 -19.02 62.78 -22.19
C ARG A 33 -17.76 62.83 -21.35
N ARG A 34 -17.15 63.98 -21.26
CA ARG A 34 -16.18 64.36 -20.25
C ARG A 34 -16.89 64.48 -18.90
N GLY A 35 -16.44 63.77 -17.91
CA GLY A 35 -16.73 63.98 -16.51
C GLY A 35 -15.44 63.86 -15.74
N ALA A 36 -14.91 64.99 -15.30
CA ALA A 36 -13.77 65.03 -14.36
C ALA A 36 -14.26 64.68 -12.96
N ALA A 37 -13.57 63.77 -12.30
CA ALA A 37 -13.63 63.65 -10.86
C ALA A 37 -12.28 63.17 -10.32
N ALA A 38 -11.81 63.92 -9.40
CA ALA A 38 -10.63 63.98 -8.62
C ALA A 38 -10.01 62.61 -8.15
N SER A 39 -8.71 62.56 -8.25
CA SER A 39 -7.79 61.64 -7.57
C SER A 39 -7.88 61.73 -6.04
N GLN A 40 -8.10 60.59 -5.39
CA GLN A 40 -7.70 60.38 -4.00
C GLN A 40 -6.73 59.16 -3.94
N PRO A 41 -5.69 59.21 -3.10
CA PRO A 41 -4.68 58.18 -3.04
C PRO A 41 -5.19 56.97 -2.25
N SER A 42 -4.99 55.77 -2.80
CA SER A 42 -5.28 54.51 -2.16
C SER A 42 -4.31 54.27 -1.00
N GLN A 43 -4.85 54.15 0.20
CA GLN A 43 -4.15 53.74 1.41
C GLN A 43 -3.69 52.27 1.26
N SER A 44 -2.40 52.06 1.55
CA SER A 44 -1.79 50.77 1.73
C SER A 44 -2.47 50.02 2.87
N MET A 45 -3.13 48.90 2.57
CA MET A 45 -3.54 47.93 3.60
C MET A 45 -2.30 47.21 4.13
N ARG A 46 -1.90 47.57 5.36
CA ARG A 46 -1.05 46.75 6.21
C ARG A 46 -1.82 45.48 6.57
N VAL A 47 -1.31 44.35 6.18
CA VAL A 47 -1.72 43.03 6.72
C VAL A 47 -1.24 42.99 8.16
N GLN A 48 -2.16 43.12 9.10
CA GLN A 48 -1.90 42.76 10.51
C GLN A 48 -1.90 41.26 10.65
N ALA A 49 -0.79 40.72 11.22
CA ALA A 49 -0.68 39.36 11.65
C ALA A 49 -1.78 39.06 12.69
N ALA A 50 -2.58 38.06 12.44
CA ALA A 50 -3.55 37.55 13.40
C ALA A 50 -2.83 36.85 14.56
N GLN A 51 -3.06 37.34 15.77
CA GLN A 51 -2.68 36.67 17.01
C GLN A 51 -3.56 35.40 17.19
N PRO A 52 -3.05 34.33 17.79
CA PRO A 52 -3.84 33.13 18.06
C PRO A 52 -4.89 33.42 19.13
N GLN A 53 -6.15 33.20 18.81
CA GLN A 53 -7.25 33.20 19.78
C GLN A 53 -7.09 31.98 20.70
N GLN A 54 -7.10 32.26 21.99
CA GLN A 54 -7.20 31.28 23.07
C GLN A 54 -8.51 30.49 22.94
N GLY A 55 -8.39 29.16 23.04
CA GLY A 55 -9.48 28.23 22.86
C GLY A 55 -10.61 28.39 23.89
N GLN A 56 -11.81 28.28 23.41
CA GLN A 56 -12.98 27.96 24.26
C GLN A 56 -12.97 26.46 24.59
N PRO A 57 -13.39 26.05 25.79
CA PRO A 57 -13.36 24.65 26.20
C PRO A 57 -14.38 23.83 25.44
N SER A 58 -13.90 22.77 24.80
CA SER A 58 -14.73 21.70 24.23
C SER A 58 -15.61 21.07 25.30
N GLN A 59 -16.89 20.97 25.00
CA GLN A 59 -17.86 20.24 25.82
C GLN A 59 -17.41 18.80 25.99
N GLN A 60 -17.22 18.41 27.24
CA GLN A 60 -16.95 17.04 27.65
C GLN A 60 -18.15 16.16 27.34
N ILE A 61 -17.93 15.13 26.55
CA ILE A 61 -18.81 13.99 26.43
C ILE A 61 -18.79 13.27 27.79
N PRO A 62 -19.94 12.90 28.38
CA PRO A 62 -19.93 12.25 29.68
C PRO A 62 -19.27 10.87 29.60
N VAL A 63 -18.19 10.70 30.31
CA VAL A 63 -17.58 9.41 30.61
C VAL A 63 -18.58 8.63 31.46
N VAL A 64 -19.10 7.55 30.92
CA VAL A 64 -19.86 6.56 31.69
C VAL A 64 -18.90 5.98 32.73
N GLN A 65 -19.13 6.31 34.00
CA GLN A 65 -18.46 5.69 35.14
C GLN A 65 -18.79 4.18 35.14
N ASN A 66 -17.77 3.37 34.91
CA ASN A 66 -17.83 1.94 35.18
C ASN A 66 -18.15 1.72 36.65
N MET A 67 -19.32 1.17 36.92
CA MET A 67 -19.61 0.58 38.23
C MET A 67 -18.65 -0.59 38.44
N ARG A 68 -17.74 -0.41 39.40
CA ARG A 68 -16.99 -1.51 40.02
C ARG A 68 -17.98 -2.37 40.82
N GLY A 69 -18.01 -3.64 40.54
CA GLY A 69 -18.65 -4.60 41.39
C GLY A 69 -19.09 -5.86 40.66
N ASN A 70 -18.17 -6.66 40.19
CA ASN A 70 -18.41 -8.08 40.00
C ASN A 70 -17.12 -8.82 40.38
N ASP A 71 -17.20 -9.50 41.51
CA ASP A 71 -16.20 -10.40 42.05
C ASP A 71 -15.99 -11.58 41.07
N PRO A 72 -14.79 -11.74 40.45
CA PRO A 72 -14.53 -12.85 39.54
C PRO A 72 -14.53 -14.22 40.22
N SER A 73 -14.53 -14.27 41.55
CA SER A 73 -14.41 -15.52 42.30
C SER A 73 -15.69 -16.37 42.34
N ALA A 74 -16.83 -15.81 41.92
CA ALA A 74 -18.10 -16.54 41.93
C ALA A 74 -18.31 -17.45 40.71
N TYR A 75 -17.55 -17.23 39.62
CA TYR A 75 -17.79 -17.93 38.33
C TYR A 75 -17.04 -19.25 38.15
N SER A 76 -15.96 -19.47 38.89
CA SER A 76 -15.15 -20.71 38.75
C SER A 76 -15.71 -21.90 39.53
N ARG A 77 -16.69 -21.69 40.44
CA ARG A 77 -17.26 -22.79 41.25
C ARG A 77 -18.46 -23.51 40.65
N ALA A 78 -19.07 -23.00 39.58
CA ALA A 78 -20.34 -23.51 39.11
C ALA A 78 -20.26 -24.64 38.05
N LYS A 79 -19.11 -24.93 37.44
CA LYS A 79 -19.04 -25.89 36.32
C LYS A 79 -18.20 -27.16 36.56
N TYR A 80 -17.72 -27.40 37.77
CA TYR A 80 -17.05 -28.67 38.11
C TYR A 80 -17.79 -29.55 39.12
N GLN A 81 -19.10 -29.36 39.29
CA GLN A 81 -19.92 -30.37 39.92
C GLN A 81 -20.35 -31.41 38.88
N ARG A 82 -19.54 -32.44 38.74
CA ARG A 82 -19.91 -33.68 38.08
C ARG A 82 -21.08 -34.26 38.85
N THR A 83 -22.29 -34.21 38.29
CA THR A 83 -23.47 -34.90 38.80
C THR A 83 -23.20 -36.40 38.89
N LYS A 84 -23.01 -36.88 40.12
CA LYS A 84 -23.14 -38.30 40.47
C LYS A 84 -24.63 -38.58 40.57
N GLU A 85 -25.28 -38.83 39.47
CA GLU A 85 -26.56 -39.53 39.46
C GLU A 85 -26.86 -40.00 38.04
N GLY A 86 -26.98 -41.31 37.85
CA GLY A 86 -27.40 -41.87 36.57
C GLY A 86 -26.63 -43.07 36.08
N ALA A 87 -26.10 -43.94 36.98
CA ALA A 87 -25.68 -45.25 36.56
C ALA A 87 -26.80 -46.26 36.76
N GLN A 88 -27.70 -46.41 35.80
CA GLN A 88 -28.54 -47.59 35.65
C GLN A 88 -28.01 -48.49 34.54
N LYS A 89 -27.58 -49.68 35.00
CA LYS A 89 -27.43 -50.99 34.37
C LYS A 89 -27.80 -51.09 32.87
N ALA A 90 -26.84 -51.48 32.05
CA ALA A 90 -27.11 -52.33 30.89
C ALA A 90 -26.11 -53.51 30.94
N SER A 91 -26.68 -54.70 30.91
CA SER A 91 -26.02 -56.00 30.91
C SER A 91 -25.26 -56.27 29.61
N PRO A 92 -24.23 -57.12 29.66
CA PRO A 92 -23.44 -57.43 28.48
C PRO A 92 -24.06 -58.60 27.69
N THR A 93 -24.08 -58.47 26.38
CA THR A 93 -24.27 -59.64 25.51
C THR A 93 -23.13 -59.68 24.48
N ASN A 94 -22.65 -60.92 24.44
CA ASN A 94 -21.97 -61.58 23.34
C ASN A 94 -20.46 -61.62 23.35
N ALA A 95 -20.05 -62.77 23.84
CA ALA A 95 -18.82 -63.49 23.63
C ALA A 95 -18.57 -63.78 22.15
N SER A 96 -17.38 -63.76 21.73
CA SER A 96 -16.90 -64.56 20.62
C SER A 96 -15.69 -65.39 21.10
N THR A 97 -15.96 -66.68 21.11
CA THR A 97 -15.12 -67.84 21.32
C THR A 97 -13.95 -67.86 20.36
N TYR A 98 -12.77 -68.15 20.89
CA TYR A 98 -11.76 -68.91 20.17
C TYR A 98 -11.30 -70.13 21.03
N GLN A 99 -11.64 -71.31 20.50
CA GLN A 99 -11.14 -72.60 20.93
C GLN A 99 -9.68 -72.74 20.48
N ALA A 100 -8.82 -73.17 21.34
CA ALA A 100 -7.57 -73.85 20.94
C ALA A 100 -7.40 -75.16 21.72
N ALA A 101 -7.02 -76.13 20.99
CA ALA A 101 -7.09 -77.58 21.11
C ALA A 101 -6.38 -78.19 22.33
N ARG A 102 -6.95 -79.33 22.75
CA ARG A 102 -6.41 -80.36 23.57
C ARG A 102 -5.10 -80.95 23.03
N TYR A 103 -4.17 -81.13 23.91
CA TYR A 103 -3.25 -82.31 23.77
C TYR A 103 -3.24 -83.10 25.10
N LEU A 104 -3.70 -84.28 24.99
CA LEU A 104 -3.64 -85.30 26.04
C LEU A 104 -2.21 -85.87 26.10
N GLY A 105 -1.64 -85.92 27.26
CA GLY A 105 -0.42 -86.60 27.58
C GLY A 105 -0.52 -87.16 29.00
N ASN A 106 -0.88 -88.44 29.11
CA ASN A 106 -0.99 -89.24 30.31
C ASN A 106 0.42 -89.58 30.81
N ASN A 107 0.77 -89.23 32.04
CA ASN A 107 1.79 -89.94 32.77
C ASN A 107 1.59 -89.80 34.28
N ASN A 108 1.23 -90.92 34.90
CA ASN A 108 1.18 -91.13 36.32
C ASN A 108 2.60 -91.04 36.95
N TYR A 109 2.81 -90.06 37.81
CA TYR A 109 3.84 -90.14 38.86
C TYR A 109 3.25 -89.51 40.13
N ALA A 110 3.25 -90.35 41.18
CA ALA A 110 2.87 -89.91 42.52
C ALA A 110 3.85 -88.88 43.07
N PRO A 111 3.39 -87.79 43.66
CA PRO A 111 4.30 -86.82 44.26
C PRO A 111 4.76 -87.30 45.64
N LYS A 112 6.06 -87.31 45.81
CA LYS A 112 6.67 -87.34 47.15
C LYS A 112 6.32 -86.03 47.85
N GLN A 113 5.72 -86.08 49.02
CA GLN A 113 5.50 -84.98 49.96
C GLN A 113 6.86 -84.31 50.22
N LYS A 114 6.94 -83.05 49.79
CA LYS A 114 7.92 -82.08 50.34
C LYS A 114 7.21 -81.23 51.39
N ALA A 115 7.88 -81.24 52.55
CA ALA A 115 7.42 -80.54 53.73
C ALA A 115 7.07 -79.07 53.46
N ASP A 116 5.86 -78.67 53.83
CA ASP A 116 5.42 -77.29 53.92
C ASP A 116 6.26 -76.58 55.00
N PHE A 117 7.18 -75.70 54.53
CA PHE A 117 8.01 -74.85 55.42
C PHE A 117 7.60 -73.43 55.43
N PHE A 118 6.38 -73.14 55.04
CA PHE A 118 5.82 -71.82 55.22
C PHE A 118 4.63 -71.87 56.18
N THR A 119 4.88 -71.56 57.42
CA THR A 119 3.84 -71.34 58.42
C THR A 119 2.97 -70.10 57.99
N ARG A 120 1.67 -70.17 58.28
CA ARG A 120 0.72 -69.02 58.04
C ARG A 120 1.26 -67.70 58.60
N GLY A 121 2.11 -67.66 59.56
CA GLY A 121 2.77 -66.51 60.13
C GLY A 121 3.76 -65.82 59.18
N SER A 122 4.51 -66.56 58.34
CA SER A 122 5.49 -66.00 57.42
C SER A 122 4.81 -65.32 56.19
N LEU A 123 3.65 -65.86 55.77
CA LEU A 123 2.87 -65.22 54.69
C LEU A 123 2.26 -63.88 55.15
N ILE A 124 1.79 -63.80 56.40
CA ILE A 124 1.30 -62.57 57.00
C ILE A 124 2.41 -61.57 57.20
N ALA A 125 3.62 -62.00 57.60
CA ALA A 125 4.76 -61.09 57.73
C ALA A 125 5.24 -60.52 56.38
N VAL A 126 5.28 -61.36 55.34
CA VAL A 126 5.64 -60.90 53.96
C VAL A 126 4.59 -59.98 53.44
N ALA A 127 3.27 -60.24 53.61
CA ALA A 127 2.18 -59.35 53.22
C ALA A 127 2.25 -58.02 53.98
N ALA A 128 2.55 -58.02 55.26
CA ALA A 128 2.71 -56.79 56.06
C ALA A 128 3.89 -55.92 55.57
N VAL A 129 5.02 -56.55 55.23
CA VAL A 129 6.23 -55.90 54.70
C VAL A 129 5.91 -55.30 53.34
N VAL A 130 5.19 -56.03 52.47
CA VAL A 130 4.75 -55.46 51.13
C VAL A 130 3.78 -54.28 51.29
N VAL A 131 2.82 -54.41 52.21
CA VAL A 131 1.89 -53.25 52.49
C VAL A 131 2.64 -52.07 53.06
N LEU A 132 3.59 -52.29 54.00
CA LEU A 132 4.41 -51.18 54.53
C LEU A 132 5.31 -50.56 53.46
N ALA A 133 5.86 -51.39 52.56
CA ALA A 133 6.62 -50.86 51.42
C ALA A 133 5.75 -50.04 50.47
N ILE A 134 4.54 -50.52 50.16
CA ILE A 134 3.57 -49.77 49.33
C ILE A 134 3.17 -48.48 50.01
N VAL A 135 2.83 -48.54 51.32
CA VAL A 135 2.49 -47.33 52.11
C VAL A 135 3.72 -46.41 52.21
N GLY A 136 4.91 -46.93 52.39
CA GLY A 136 6.17 -46.17 52.42
C GLY A 136 6.47 -45.51 51.08
N ILE A 137 6.28 -46.21 49.97
CA ILE A 137 6.43 -45.66 48.63
C ILE A 137 5.37 -44.59 48.37
N PHE A 138 4.11 -44.86 48.78
CA PHE A 138 3.03 -43.88 48.65
C PHE A 138 3.29 -42.60 49.48
N ALA A 139 3.71 -42.79 50.74
CA ALA A 139 4.07 -41.68 51.62
C ALA A 139 5.30 -40.92 51.13
N PHE A 140 6.31 -41.64 50.61
CA PHE A 140 7.51 -41.00 50.02
C PHE A 140 7.17 -40.23 48.74
N ASN A 141 6.36 -40.78 47.85
CA ASN A 141 5.91 -40.13 46.64
C ASN A 141 5.06 -38.89 46.96
N ASN A 142 4.18 -39.00 47.97
CA ASN A 142 3.37 -37.87 48.42
C ASN A 142 4.24 -36.78 49.09
N TRP A 143 5.26 -37.16 49.85
CA TRP A 143 6.23 -36.22 50.45
C TRP A 143 7.14 -35.58 49.41
N MET A 144 7.63 -36.38 48.41
CA MET A 144 8.39 -35.83 47.28
C MET A 144 7.56 -34.90 46.43
N GLY A 145 6.28 -35.22 46.20
CA GLY A 145 5.34 -34.40 45.42
C GLY A 145 4.96 -33.09 46.14
N SER A 146 5.13 -33.01 47.46
CA SER A 146 4.79 -31.81 48.24
C SER A 146 5.93 -30.77 48.34
N LYS A 147 7.16 -31.12 47.91
CA LYS A 147 8.28 -30.19 47.95
C LYS A 147 8.11 -29.05 46.93
N PRO A 148 8.41 -27.78 47.30
CA PRO A 148 8.37 -26.70 46.36
C PRO A 148 9.44 -26.84 45.28
N VAL A 149 9.09 -26.51 44.05
CA VAL A 149 9.98 -26.46 42.89
C VAL A 149 9.78 -25.14 42.16
N GLU A 150 10.85 -24.64 41.55
CA GLU A 150 10.79 -23.42 40.69
C GLU A 150 10.52 -23.83 39.24
N VAL A 151 9.56 -23.20 38.62
CA VAL A 151 9.21 -23.34 37.20
C VAL A 151 9.13 -21.98 36.54
N THR A 152 9.18 -21.91 35.22
CA THR A 152 8.90 -20.70 34.45
C THR A 152 7.48 -20.80 33.92
N LEU A 153 6.58 -19.95 34.42
CA LEU A 153 5.17 -19.91 33.99
C LEU A 153 4.91 -18.60 33.23
N ASN A 154 4.54 -18.69 31.95
CA ASN A 154 4.31 -17.56 31.05
C ASN A 154 5.46 -16.55 31.04
N GLY A 155 6.70 -17.01 31.25
CA GLY A 155 7.91 -16.20 31.28
C GLY A 155 8.37 -15.79 32.68
N ASP A 156 7.53 -15.92 33.71
CA ASP A 156 7.84 -15.58 35.09
C ASP A 156 8.32 -16.79 35.89
N GLN A 157 9.28 -16.58 36.81
CA GLN A 157 9.71 -17.61 37.76
C GLN A 157 8.70 -17.74 38.89
N VAL A 158 8.15 -18.95 39.05
CA VAL A 158 7.14 -19.25 40.05
C VAL A 158 7.54 -20.48 40.85
N THR A 159 7.37 -20.40 42.18
CA THR A 159 7.56 -21.57 43.04
C THR A 159 6.21 -22.27 43.23
N ILE A 160 6.13 -23.52 42.83
CA ILE A 160 4.92 -24.39 42.95
C ILE A 160 5.16 -25.55 43.84
N SER A 161 4.12 -26.02 44.54
CA SER A 161 4.23 -27.13 45.49
C SER A 161 2.92 -27.93 45.61
N GLY A 162 3.01 -29.16 46.06
CA GLY A 162 1.83 -29.98 46.35
C GLY A 162 0.85 -30.10 45.16
N ALA A 163 -0.37 -29.65 45.33
CA ALA A 163 -1.41 -29.73 44.32
C ALA A 163 -1.15 -28.83 43.08
N GLU A 164 -0.30 -27.83 43.21
CA GLU A 164 0.07 -26.91 42.10
C GLU A 164 1.03 -27.58 41.11
N ARG A 165 1.63 -28.73 41.46
CA ARG A 165 2.60 -29.44 40.60
C ARG A 165 1.97 -30.25 39.49
N SER A 166 0.90 -29.72 38.87
CA SER A 166 0.33 -30.20 37.63
C SER A 166 -0.26 -29.04 36.82
N VAL A 167 -0.44 -29.21 35.55
CA VAL A 167 -1.04 -28.17 34.67
C VAL A 167 -2.43 -27.76 35.19
N GLY A 168 -3.28 -28.76 35.54
CA GLY A 168 -4.59 -28.50 36.15
C GLY A 168 -4.47 -27.88 37.54
N GLY A 169 -3.46 -28.29 38.33
CA GLY A 169 -3.21 -27.73 39.65
C GLY A 169 -2.86 -26.25 39.63
N LEU A 170 -2.15 -25.75 38.61
CA LEU A 170 -1.89 -24.33 38.43
C LEU A 170 -3.20 -23.52 38.23
N LEU A 171 -4.15 -24.09 37.51
CA LEU A 171 -5.46 -23.49 37.29
C LEU A 171 -6.36 -23.57 38.53
N ASP A 172 -6.45 -24.73 39.15
CA ASP A 172 -7.35 -24.98 40.27
C ASP A 172 -6.95 -24.18 41.53
N ASN A 173 -5.66 -23.91 41.70
CA ASN A 173 -5.13 -23.14 42.83
C ASN A 173 -4.95 -21.64 42.47
N ASN A 174 -5.42 -21.18 41.30
CA ASN A 174 -5.32 -19.82 40.82
C ASN A 174 -3.88 -19.27 40.74
N VAL A 175 -2.90 -20.15 40.50
CA VAL A 175 -1.52 -19.73 40.22
C VAL A 175 -1.48 -19.00 38.87
N VAL A 176 -2.31 -19.44 37.94
CA VAL A 176 -2.59 -18.74 36.66
C VAL A 176 -4.09 -18.70 36.45
N SER A 177 -4.60 -17.55 35.97
CA SER A 177 -6.00 -17.36 35.65
C SER A 177 -6.18 -17.32 34.14
N VAL A 178 -7.04 -18.17 33.60
CA VAL A 178 -7.38 -18.23 32.19
C VAL A 178 -8.91 -18.30 32.01
N THR A 179 -9.37 -17.83 30.86
CA THR A 179 -10.78 -17.89 30.47
C THR A 179 -10.95 -18.72 29.21
N PRO A 180 -12.01 -19.54 29.11
CA PRO A 180 -12.37 -20.16 27.85
C PRO A 180 -12.78 -19.09 26.85
N GLY A 181 -12.59 -19.36 25.55
CA GLY A 181 -13.16 -18.51 24.50
C GLY A 181 -14.67 -18.54 24.49
N ASN A 182 -15.27 -17.67 23.73
CA ASN A 182 -16.73 -17.58 23.56
C ASN A 182 -17.15 -18.20 22.23
N TYR A 183 -18.43 -18.53 22.12
CA TYR A 183 -19.05 -18.77 20.83
C TYR A 183 -19.63 -17.44 20.35
N VAL A 184 -19.15 -16.96 19.20
CA VAL A 184 -19.41 -15.60 18.74
C VAL A 184 -20.12 -15.58 17.39
N ALA A 185 -20.86 -14.52 17.15
CA ALA A 185 -21.44 -14.20 15.85
C ALA A 185 -20.34 -13.74 14.86
N VAL A 186 -20.71 -13.58 13.60
CA VAL A 186 -19.80 -13.17 12.53
C VAL A 186 -19.22 -11.77 12.70
N ASP A 187 -19.83 -10.92 13.51
CA ASP A 187 -19.35 -9.59 13.89
C ASP A 187 -18.49 -9.58 15.17
N GLY A 188 -18.23 -10.76 15.76
CA GLY A 188 -17.51 -10.93 17.01
C GLY A 188 -18.35 -10.76 18.27
N SER A 189 -19.65 -10.45 18.17
CA SER A 189 -20.52 -10.36 19.34
C SER A 189 -20.76 -11.73 19.96
N THR A 190 -20.78 -11.79 21.30
CA THR A 190 -20.92 -13.06 22.02
C THR A 190 -22.34 -13.60 21.94
N ILE A 191 -22.50 -14.79 21.36
CA ILE A 191 -23.76 -15.54 21.38
C ILE A 191 -23.86 -16.36 22.67
N ARG A 192 -22.80 -17.10 23.00
CA ARG A 192 -22.69 -17.92 24.22
C ARG A 192 -21.34 -17.78 24.86
N GLN A 193 -21.35 -17.36 26.12
CA GLN A 193 -20.11 -17.13 26.87
C GLN A 193 -19.44 -18.46 27.27
N GLY A 194 -18.14 -18.55 27.09
CA GLY A 194 -17.32 -19.69 27.51
C GLY A 194 -17.52 -20.97 26.70
N GLU A 195 -18.21 -20.91 25.56
CA GLU A 195 -18.43 -22.01 24.62
C GLU A 195 -17.47 -22.02 23.42
N GLY A 196 -16.41 -21.24 23.47
CA GLY A 196 -15.27 -21.30 22.54
C GLY A 196 -14.32 -22.45 22.85
N THR A 197 -13.08 -22.34 22.44
CA THR A 197 -12.05 -23.33 22.77
C THR A 197 -11.71 -23.26 24.27
N ARG A 198 -11.19 -24.37 24.81
CA ARG A 198 -10.59 -24.38 26.14
C ARG A 198 -9.24 -23.66 26.13
N CYS A 199 -8.74 -23.34 27.31
CA CYS A 199 -7.36 -22.89 27.48
C CYS A 199 -6.40 -23.95 26.91
N THR A 200 -5.28 -23.50 26.38
CA THR A 200 -4.19 -24.34 25.88
C THR A 200 -3.01 -24.30 26.83
N ALA A 201 -2.29 -25.42 26.94
CA ALA A 201 -1.08 -25.50 27.73
C ALA A 201 0.07 -26.08 26.91
N LYS A 202 1.29 -25.55 27.13
CA LYS A 202 2.54 -26.12 26.64
C LYS A 202 3.47 -26.32 27.79
N VAL A 203 4.16 -27.45 27.78
CA VAL A 203 5.23 -27.78 28.74
C VAL A 203 6.51 -28.02 27.94
N ASN A 204 7.54 -27.23 28.21
CA ASN A 204 8.82 -27.29 27.49
C ASN A 204 8.69 -27.16 25.96
N GLY A 205 7.74 -26.32 25.52
CA GLY A 205 7.46 -26.07 24.10
C GLY A 205 6.55 -27.10 23.42
N ASN A 206 6.11 -28.15 24.11
CA ASN A 206 5.20 -29.16 23.58
C ASN A 206 3.77 -28.91 24.06
N ASP A 207 2.81 -28.93 23.15
CA ASP A 207 1.39 -28.85 23.50
C ASP A 207 0.97 -30.04 24.36
N THR A 208 0.10 -29.79 25.34
CA THR A 208 -0.45 -30.85 26.20
C THR A 208 -1.91 -30.61 26.54
N ASP A 209 -2.72 -31.68 26.43
CA ASP A 209 -4.09 -31.76 26.93
C ASP A 209 -4.17 -32.46 28.28
N ASP A 210 -3.06 -33.03 28.78
CA ASP A 210 -2.98 -33.74 30.07
C ASP A 210 -2.89 -32.74 31.22
N MET A 211 -4.06 -32.38 31.77
CA MET A 211 -4.14 -31.50 32.94
C MET A 211 -3.52 -32.15 34.21
N GLY A 212 -3.36 -33.48 34.22
CA GLY A 212 -2.70 -34.19 35.29
C GLY A 212 -1.17 -34.26 35.14
N MET A 213 -0.62 -33.77 34.03
CA MET A 213 0.84 -33.84 33.79
C MET A 213 1.61 -33.21 34.94
N HIS A 214 2.51 -34.02 35.54
CA HIS A 214 3.32 -33.61 36.65
C HIS A 214 4.44 -32.66 36.22
N LEU A 215 4.57 -31.53 36.93
CA LEU A 215 5.54 -30.48 36.65
C LEU A 215 6.77 -30.64 37.53
N ASN A 216 7.96 -30.54 36.94
CA ASN A 216 9.26 -30.68 37.58
C ASN A 216 9.95 -29.32 37.69
N GLY A 217 10.91 -29.21 38.58
CA GLY A 217 11.74 -28.02 38.67
C GLY A 217 12.47 -27.74 37.36
N GLY A 218 12.41 -26.49 36.92
CA GLY A 218 12.99 -26.03 35.66
C GLY A 218 12.09 -26.12 34.44
N ASP A 219 10.87 -26.70 34.55
CA ASP A 219 9.92 -26.77 33.44
C ASP A 219 9.50 -25.34 33.01
N LYS A 220 9.36 -25.17 31.69
CA LYS A 220 8.79 -23.98 31.08
C LYS A 220 7.35 -24.25 30.68
N ILE A 221 6.43 -23.52 31.26
CA ILE A 221 4.99 -23.72 31.12
C ILE A 221 4.40 -22.47 30.51
N GLU A 222 3.65 -22.64 29.43
CA GLU A 222 2.86 -21.58 28.79
C GLU A 222 1.39 -22.01 28.86
N ILE A 223 0.56 -21.20 29.50
CA ILE A 223 -0.89 -21.41 29.57
C ILE A 223 -1.57 -20.19 29.02
N SER A 224 -2.40 -20.38 28.00
CA SER A 224 -3.12 -19.30 27.30
C SER A 224 -4.61 -19.46 27.43
N ASN A 225 -5.35 -18.34 27.34
CA ASN A 225 -6.81 -18.35 27.25
C ASN A 225 -7.29 -19.19 26.07
N GLY A 226 -8.52 -19.64 26.15
CA GLY A 226 -9.22 -20.19 24.99
C GLY A 226 -9.49 -19.13 23.95
N THR A 227 -9.71 -19.56 22.71
CA THR A 227 -10.06 -18.69 21.57
C THR A 227 -11.55 -18.78 21.27
N ASP A 228 -12.09 -17.68 20.77
CA ASP A 228 -13.48 -17.65 20.33
C ASP A 228 -13.70 -18.57 19.13
N ILE A 229 -14.90 -19.14 19.05
CA ILE A 229 -15.37 -19.95 17.91
C ILE A 229 -16.50 -19.17 17.26
N THR A 230 -16.30 -18.81 15.99
CA THR A 230 -17.34 -18.16 15.19
C THR A 230 -18.40 -19.18 14.78
N GLU A 231 -19.67 -18.78 14.85
CA GLU A 231 -20.79 -19.59 14.37
C GLU A 231 -20.63 -19.99 12.90
N PRO A 232 -21.26 -21.06 12.41
CA PRO A 232 -21.35 -21.36 10.99
C PRO A 232 -21.99 -20.19 10.23
N TYR A 233 -21.48 -19.87 9.05
CA TYR A 233 -21.93 -18.72 8.26
C TYR A 233 -22.08 -19.06 6.78
N THR A 234 -22.61 -18.11 6.02
CA THR A 234 -22.62 -18.08 4.56
C THR A 234 -22.12 -16.72 4.11
N ASP A 235 -21.29 -16.71 3.06
CA ASP A 235 -20.81 -15.48 2.45
C ASP A 235 -21.63 -15.15 1.20
N SER A 236 -21.80 -13.86 0.91
CA SER A 236 -22.34 -13.36 -0.36
C SER A 236 -21.34 -13.58 -1.49
N GLU A 237 -21.75 -13.28 -2.74
CA GLU A 237 -20.80 -13.10 -3.83
C GLU A 237 -19.78 -12.00 -3.44
N PRO A 238 -18.49 -12.19 -3.79
CA PRO A 238 -17.46 -11.19 -3.54
C PRO A 238 -17.77 -9.85 -4.21
N GLN A 239 -17.51 -8.77 -3.49
CA GLN A 239 -17.59 -7.40 -3.99
C GLN A 239 -16.20 -6.81 -4.05
N THR A 240 -15.92 -6.04 -5.09
CA THR A 240 -14.65 -5.33 -5.22
C THR A 240 -14.49 -4.33 -4.06
N LEU A 241 -13.35 -4.37 -3.40
CA LEU A 241 -12.88 -3.36 -2.47
C LEU A 241 -11.80 -2.54 -3.17
N PRO A 242 -12.15 -1.32 -3.65
CA PRO A 242 -11.21 -0.53 -4.44
C PRO A 242 -9.95 -0.20 -3.63
N HIS A 243 -8.79 -0.26 -4.28
CA HIS A 243 -7.56 0.29 -3.74
C HIS A 243 -7.60 1.82 -3.73
N LYS A 244 -6.68 2.46 -3.03
CA LYS A 244 -6.55 3.91 -2.95
C LYS A 244 -5.26 4.36 -3.61
N THR A 245 -5.22 5.63 -3.97
CA THR A 245 -3.98 6.29 -4.40
C THR A 245 -3.47 7.19 -3.28
N GLU A 246 -2.21 7.04 -2.91
CA GLU A 246 -1.52 7.85 -1.90
C GLU A 246 -0.31 8.56 -2.50
N LEU A 247 -0.20 9.87 -2.23
CA LEU A 247 0.97 10.68 -2.61
C LEU A 247 1.94 10.72 -1.43
N LYS A 248 3.19 10.26 -1.62
CA LYS A 248 4.18 10.15 -0.53
C LYS A 248 5.49 10.84 -0.89
N GLY A 249 6.06 11.56 0.08
CA GLY A 249 7.36 12.22 -0.06
C GLY A 249 7.28 13.63 -0.63
N VAL A 250 8.40 14.14 -1.10
CA VAL A 250 8.56 15.43 -1.78
C VAL A 250 9.64 15.32 -2.84
N GLY A 251 9.53 16.03 -3.93
CA GLY A 251 10.55 16.01 -4.99
C GLY A 251 9.97 16.33 -6.36
N ALA A 252 10.81 16.30 -7.38
CA ALA A 252 10.47 16.64 -8.75
C ALA A 252 9.97 15.45 -9.58
N VAL A 253 10.12 14.23 -9.09
CA VAL A 253 9.65 13.02 -9.76
C VAL A 253 8.52 12.42 -8.93
N HIS A 254 7.39 12.15 -9.54
CA HIS A 254 6.21 11.55 -8.93
C HIS A 254 5.96 10.19 -9.58
N LEU A 255 6.64 9.16 -9.07
CA LEU A 255 6.71 7.82 -9.65
C LEU A 255 5.56 6.94 -9.13
N TYR A 256 4.80 6.34 -10.04
CA TYR A 256 3.74 5.39 -9.72
C TYR A 256 4.31 4.02 -9.34
N SER A 257 3.73 3.37 -8.33
CA SER A 257 4.15 2.04 -7.89
C SER A 257 3.88 0.92 -8.90
N ASN A 258 2.88 1.09 -9.76
CA ASN A 258 2.44 0.16 -10.81
C ASN A 258 2.12 -1.28 -10.34
N ASN A 259 1.82 -1.45 -9.05
CA ASN A 259 1.49 -2.75 -8.46
C ASN A 259 0.15 -2.75 -7.71
N ALA A 260 -0.64 -1.70 -7.85
CA ALA A 260 -1.93 -1.58 -7.20
C ALA A 260 -2.91 -2.68 -7.63
N GLN A 261 -3.71 -3.14 -6.70
CA GLN A 261 -4.70 -4.19 -6.93
C GLN A 261 -5.92 -3.95 -6.04
N ASP A 262 -7.08 -4.12 -6.62
CA ASP A 262 -8.30 -4.15 -5.83
C ASP A 262 -8.34 -5.36 -4.90
N GLY A 263 -8.88 -5.14 -3.72
CA GLY A 263 -9.24 -6.16 -2.76
C GLY A 263 -10.62 -6.75 -3.02
N GLU A 264 -11.04 -7.62 -2.12
CA GLU A 264 -12.36 -8.23 -2.14
C GLU A 264 -12.97 -8.21 -0.74
N GLN A 265 -14.27 -8.01 -0.66
CA GLN A 265 -15.04 -8.12 0.55
C GLN A 265 -16.32 -8.92 0.30
N VAL A 266 -16.80 -9.57 1.36
CA VAL A 266 -18.07 -10.30 1.34
C VAL A 266 -18.95 -9.83 2.49
N THR A 267 -20.27 -9.97 2.32
CA THR A 267 -21.20 -9.89 3.43
C THR A 267 -21.36 -11.30 4.00
N ARG A 268 -20.85 -11.52 5.21
CA ARG A 268 -20.97 -12.76 5.95
C ARG A 268 -22.23 -12.75 6.78
N THR A 269 -23.04 -13.80 6.72
CA THR A 269 -24.28 -13.96 7.48
C THR A 269 -24.19 -15.17 8.38
N GLY A 270 -24.32 -14.96 9.68
CA GLY A 270 -24.36 -16.03 10.67
C GLY A 270 -25.62 -16.90 10.53
N LYS A 271 -25.45 -18.22 10.59
CA LYS A 271 -26.58 -19.17 10.42
C LYS A 271 -27.43 -19.31 11.67
N GLU A 272 -26.88 -19.00 12.82
CA GLU A 272 -27.56 -19.11 14.11
C GLU A 272 -28.08 -17.75 14.56
N SER A 273 -27.27 -16.73 14.56
CA SER A 273 -27.63 -15.39 15.00
C SER A 273 -28.44 -14.59 13.97
N GLY A 274 -28.23 -14.88 12.67
CA GLY A 274 -28.74 -14.06 11.58
C GLY A 274 -28.02 -12.71 11.44
N ILE A 275 -26.97 -12.47 12.24
CA ILE A 275 -26.17 -11.23 12.19
C ILE A 275 -25.35 -11.22 10.91
N THR A 276 -25.16 -10.02 10.33
CA THR A 276 -24.33 -9.84 9.15
C THR A 276 -23.11 -8.97 9.47
N ALA A 277 -21.97 -9.29 8.86
CA ALA A 277 -20.75 -8.50 8.93
C ALA A 277 -20.11 -8.40 7.56
N THR A 278 -19.52 -7.24 7.24
CA THR A 278 -18.64 -7.10 6.07
C THR A 278 -17.25 -7.57 6.45
N VAL A 279 -16.72 -8.52 5.69
CA VAL A 279 -15.39 -9.12 5.93
C VAL A 279 -14.53 -8.95 4.68
N THR A 280 -13.37 -8.36 4.84
CA THR A 280 -12.36 -8.30 3.78
C THR A 280 -11.75 -9.69 3.61
N THR A 281 -11.87 -10.24 2.40
CA THR A 281 -11.32 -11.56 2.04
C THR A 281 -9.99 -11.46 1.31
N LYS A 282 -9.76 -10.32 0.66
CA LYS A 282 -8.49 -9.96 0.03
C LYS A 282 -8.23 -8.48 0.29
N GLU A 283 -7.13 -8.18 0.94
CA GLU A 283 -6.72 -6.78 1.16
C GLU A 283 -6.33 -6.13 -0.16
N PRO A 284 -6.73 -4.86 -0.40
CA PRO A 284 -6.27 -4.11 -1.56
C PRO A 284 -4.77 -3.77 -1.41
N VAL A 285 -4.11 -3.62 -2.54
CA VAL A 285 -2.76 -3.04 -2.61
C VAL A 285 -2.88 -1.64 -3.18
N ASP A 286 -2.58 -0.64 -2.36
CA ASP A 286 -2.75 0.76 -2.75
C ASP A 286 -1.71 1.20 -3.79
N ASN A 287 -2.11 2.10 -4.68
CA ASN A 287 -1.23 2.79 -5.61
C ASN A 287 -0.45 3.88 -4.85
N ILE A 288 0.85 3.71 -4.73
CA ILE A 288 1.72 4.72 -4.14
C ILE A 288 2.35 5.54 -5.26
N VAL A 289 2.11 6.86 -5.25
CA VAL A 289 2.87 7.80 -6.08
C VAL A 289 3.96 8.40 -5.23
N GLN A 290 5.19 7.94 -5.46
CA GLN A 290 6.35 8.31 -4.67
C GLN A 290 7.00 9.57 -5.22
N TYR A 291 7.02 10.63 -4.43
CA TYR A 291 7.71 11.90 -4.73
C TYR A 291 9.14 11.83 -4.24
N TYR A 292 10.09 12.13 -5.12
CA TYR A 292 11.51 12.16 -4.77
C TYR A 292 12.32 13.05 -5.70
N ASN A 293 13.52 13.43 -5.27
CA ASN A 293 14.54 14.04 -6.13
C ASN A 293 15.54 12.98 -6.55
N VAL A 294 15.99 13.02 -7.79
CA VAL A 294 16.96 12.05 -8.28
C VAL A 294 18.31 12.27 -7.61
N ASN A 295 18.84 11.25 -6.97
CA ASN A 295 20.20 11.23 -6.46
C ASN A 295 21.13 10.61 -7.53
N SER A 296 21.85 11.44 -8.25
CA SER A 296 22.80 10.99 -9.28
C SER A 296 24.14 10.47 -8.72
N ASN A 297 24.25 10.29 -7.38
CA ASN A 297 25.47 9.84 -6.71
C ASN A 297 26.72 10.71 -7.02
N GLY A 298 26.49 11.98 -7.33
CA GLY A 298 27.54 12.93 -7.68
C GLY A 298 27.91 12.98 -9.17
N ASP A 299 27.31 12.13 -10.00
CA ASP A 299 27.44 12.23 -11.45
C ASP A 299 26.85 13.55 -11.93
N LYS A 300 27.61 14.30 -12.70
CA LYS A 300 27.21 15.61 -13.25
C LYS A 300 26.29 15.42 -14.46
N VAL A 301 25.06 15.06 -14.21
CA VAL A 301 23.99 14.90 -15.19
C VAL A 301 22.84 15.84 -14.87
N ILE A 302 22.22 16.41 -15.88
CA ILE A 302 21.07 17.30 -15.80
C ILE A 302 20.03 16.88 -16.85
N ALA A 303 18.75 16.90 -16.50
CA ALA A 303 17.65 16.76 -17.45
C ALA A 303 17.12 18.15 -17.84
N LEU A 304 17.30 18.51 -19.09
CA LEU A 304 16.68 19.69 -19.68
C LEU A 304 15.26 19.33 -20.10
N THR A 305 14.26 20.14 -19.72
CA THR A 305 12.88 19.90 -20.12
C THR A 305 12.23 21.15 -20.69
N PHE A 306 11.39 20.96 -21.72
CA PHE A 306 10.72 22.02 -22.43
C PHE A 306 9.22 21.72 -22.53
N ASP A 307 8.37 22.67 -22.16
CA ASP A 307 6.93 22.57 -22.16
C ASP A 307 6.30 23.43 -23.26
N ASP A 308 5.03 23.21 -23.58
CA ASP A 308 4.13 23.98 -24.45
C ASP A 308 4.38 23.85 -25.95
N GLY A 309 5.47 23.25 -26.39
CA GLY A 309 5.77 23.06 -27.81
C GLY A 309 4.99 21.89 -28.45
N PRO A 310 5.28 21.58 -29.73
CA PRO A 310 6.25 22.26 -30.59
C PRO A 310 5.77 23.61 -31.09
N TRP A 311 6.71 24.56 -31.40
CA TRP A 311 6.39 25.92 -31.81
C TRP A 311 7.28 26.37 -32.98
N ASP A 312 6.64 27.13 -33.91
CA ASP A 312 7.31 27.55 -35.15
C ASP A 312 8.67 28.22 -34.87
N LYS A 313 9.73 27.70 -35.48
CA LYS A 313 11.14 28.10 -35.39
C LYS A 313 11.79 27.93 -34.03
N GLN A 314 11.06 28.12 -32.93
CA GLN A 314 11.64 28.10 -31.57
C GLN A 314 12.11 26.72 -31.17
N THR A 315 11.28 25.72 -31.42
CA THR A 315 11.67 24.30 -31.17
C THR A 315 12.89 23.92 -32.00
N ASP A 316 12.95 24.30 -33.29
CA ASP A 316 14.12 24.04 -34.14
C ASP A 316 15.39 24.74 -33.66
N GLU A 317 15.30 26.02 -33.24
CA GLU A 317 16.46 26.75 -32.70
C GLU A 317 16.96 26.15 -31.40
N ILE A 318 16.07 25.60 -30.55
CA ILE A 318 16.46 24.84 -29.36
C ILE A 318 17.15 23.55 -29.74
N LEU A 319 16.60 22.79 -30.71
CA LEU A 319 17.24 21.57 -31.22
C LEU A 319 18.61 21.83 -31.81
N ASP A 320 18.83 22.95 -32.52
CA ASP A 320 20.13 23.35 -33.02
C ASP A 320 21.14 23.55 -31.87
N ILE A 321 20.73 24.20 -30.77
CA ILE A 321 21.58 24.41 -29.60
C ILE A 321 21.88 23.09 -28.90
N LEU A 322 20.91 22.20 -28.78
CA LEU A 322 21.09 20.88 -28.18
C LEU A 322 22.12 20.07 -29.00
N GLU A 323 21.95 20.03 -30.32
CA GLU A 323 22.87 19.32 -31.24
C GLU A 323 24.32 19.85 -31.14
N GLN A 324 24.47 21.20 -31.15
CA GLN A 324 25.78 21.84 -30.98
C GLN A 324 26.49 21.50 -29.66
N ASN A 325 25.72 21.17 -28.64
CA ASN A 325 26.22 20.84 -27.33
C ASN A 325 26.19 19.31 -27.01
N ASP A 326 25.91 18.46 -28.01
CA ASP A 326 25.77 17.02 -27.80
C ASP A 326 24.82 16.73 -26.58
N ALA A 327 23.70 17.42 -26.56
CA ALA A 327 22.75 17.42 -25.47
C ALA A 327 21.44 16.74 -25.90
N LYS A 328 20.85 15.98 -24.99
CA LYS A 328 19.48 15.49 -25.11
C LYS A 328 18.58 16.27 -24.16
N ALA A 329 17.28 16.26 -24.45
CA ALA A 329 16.27 16.89 -23.64
C ALA A 329 14.97 16.08 -23.66
N THR A 330 14.04 16.41 -22.76
CA THR A 330 12.68 15.91 -22.76
C THR A 330 11.73 17.04 -23.11
N PHE A 331 10.88 16.82 -24.11
CA PHE A 331 9.85 17.76 -24.54
C PHE A 331 8.48 17.27 -24.05
N PHE A 332 7.81 18.06 -23.23
CA PHE A 332 6.42 17.83 -22.82
C PHE A 332 5.49 18.60 -23.74
N THR A 333 4.93 17.90 -24.69
CA THR A 333 4.30 18.45 -25.89
C THR A 333 2.81 18.64 -25.67
N VAL A 334 2.26 19.80 -26.01
CA VAL A 334 0.82 20.05 -26.09
C VAL A 334 0.28 19.44 -27.39
N GLY A 335 -0.65 18.51 -27.27
CA GLY A 335 -1.15 17.72 -28.40
C GLY A 335 -1.70 18.59 -29.55
N GLN A 336 -2.43 19.65 -29.25
CA GLN A 336 -2.96 20.57 -30.27
C GLN A 336 -1.86 21.32 -31.03
N CYS A 337 -0.70 21.54 -30.45
CA CYS A 337 0.41 22.26 -31.10
C CYS A 337 1.18 21.39 -32.10
N ILE A 338 0.92 20.09 -32.15
CA ILE A 338 1.68 19.15 -33.01
C ILE A 338 1.34 19.35 -34.49
N SER A 339 0.07 19.66 -34.81
CA SER A 339 -0.37 19.75 -36.20
C SER A 339 0.38 20.86 -36.97
N GLY A 340 1.13 20.46 -37.99
CA GLY A 340 2.00 21.32 -38.79
C GLY A 340 3.45 21.42 -38.29
N HIS A 341 3.75 20.80 -37.14
CA HIS A 341 5.09 20.76 -36.49
C HIS A 341 5.60 19.32 -36.29
N GLU A 342 5.09 18.36 -37.07
CA GLU A 342 5.50 16.95 -36.96
C GLU A 342 7.01 16.75 -37.23
N LYS A 343 7.60 17.63 -38.07
CA LYS A 343 9.02 17.54 -38.43
C LYS A 343 9.95 17.88 -37.27
N GLU A 344 9.57 18.85 -36.46
CA GLU A 344 10.31 19.26 -35.26
C GLU A 344 10.34 18.09 -34.26
N LEU A 345 9.21 17.40 -34.06
CA LEU A 345 9.16 16.23 -33.19
C LEU A 345 9.93 15.03 -33.77
N GLN A 346 9.83 14.80 -35.08
CA GLN A 346 10.62 13.76 -35.75
C GLN A 346 12.11 14.02 -35.62
N ARG A 347 12.53 15.28 -35.74
CA ARG A 347 13.94 15.69 -35.54
C ARG A 347 14.36 15.46 -34.08
N ALA A 348 13.58 15.92 -33.13
CA ALA A 348 13.83 15.70 -31.69
C ALA A 348 14.01 14.21 -31.40
N ALA A 349 13.08 13.37 -31.87
CA ALA A 349 13.17 11.91 -31.70
C ALA A 349 14.42 11.31 -32.35
N SER A 350 14.80 11.77 -33.57
CA SER A 350 16.01 11.30 -34.27
C SER A 350 17.31 11.69 -33.55
N MET A 351 17.30 12.76 -32.77
CA MET A 351 18.41 13.19 -31.92
C MET A 351 18.47 12.43 -30.58
N GLY A 352 17.52 11.51 -30.32
CA GLY A 352 17.41 10.79 -29.08
C GLY A 352 16.85 11.60 -27.92
N CYS A 353 16.14 12.69 -28.23
CA CYS A 353 15.32 13.39 -27.23
C CYS A 353 14.08 12.60 -26.89
N GLU A 354 13.61 12.73 -25.67
CA GLU A 354 12.39 12.14 -25.19
C GLU A 354 11.20 13.06 -25.46
N ILE A 355 10.05 12.47 -25.82
CA ILE A 355 8.83 13.23 -26.06
C ILE A 355 7.72 12.65 -25.19
N GLY A 356 7.29 13.39 -24.19
CA GLY A 356 6.16 13.12 -23.31
C GLY A 356 5.00 14.07 -23.61
N THR A 357 3.86 13.85 -22.98
CA THR A 357 2.70 14.71 -23.16
C THR A 357 2.59 15.81 -22.09
N HIS A 358 2.13 16.98 -22.52
CA HIS A 358 1.71 18.10 -21.68
C HIS A 358 0.19 18.33 -21.83
N THR A 359 -0.57 17.23 -21.94
CA THR A 359 -2.00 17.12 -22.26
C THR A 359 -2.33 17.51 -23.71
N TRP A 360 -3.61 17.42 -24.06
CA TRP A 360 -4.07 17.73 -25.40
C TRP A 360 -4.14 19.25 -25.65
N ASP A 361 -4.76 20.01 -24.73
CA ASP A 361 -5.05 21.45 -24.91
C ASP A 361 -4.40 22.35 -23.85
N HIS A 362 -3.34 21.87 -23.15
CA HIS A 362 -2.70 22.58 -22.05
C HIS A 362 -3.66 22.85 -20.89
N ALA A 363 -4.16 21.79 -20.26
CA ALA A 363 -5.24 21.79 -19.26
C ALA A 363 -4.80 22.40 -17.89
N GLU A 364 -4.43 23.67 -17.86
CA GLU A 364 -4.09 24.41 -16.62
C GLU A 364 -5.18 25.35 -16.11
N GLY A 365 -6.17 25.69 -16.96
CA GLY A 365 -7.28 26.57 -16.63
C GLY A 365 -6.99 28.05 -16.75
N SER A 366 -5.88 28.46 -17.38
CA SER A 366 -5.52 29.87 -17.66
C SER A 366 -5.74 30.29 -19.10
N GLY A 367 -6.11 29.37 -20.00
CA GLY A 367 -6.36 29.63 -21.42
C GLY A 367 -7.74 29.14 -21.85
N GLU A 368 -7.81 28.44 -22.98
CA GLU A 368 -9.04 27.81 -23.46
C GLU A 368 -9.38 26.54 -22.70
N GLY A 369 -8.37 25.84 -22.12
CA GLY A 369 -8.54 24.60 -21.40
C GLY A 369 -9.03 24.76 -19.97
N VAL A 370 -9.63 23.69 -19.44
CA VAL A 370 -9.98 23.57 -18.01
C VAL A 370 -8.86 22.85 -17.30
N SER A 371 -8.50 23.28 -16.10
CA SER A 371 -7.46 22.61 -15.32
C SER A 371 -7.78 21.13 -15.07
N LEU A 372 -6.81 20.25 -15.25
CA LEU A 372 -6.94 18.80 -15.03
C LEU A 372 -7.59 18.47 -13.69
N ILE A 373 -7.24 19.15 -12.60
CA ILE A 373 -7.81 18.91 -11.28
C ILE A 373 -9.33 19.17 -11.19
N LYS A 374 -9.90 19.86 -12.16
CA LYS A 374 -11.33 20.21 -12.21
C LYS A 374 -12.11 19.39 -13.24
N MET A 375 -11.43 18.60 -14.02
CA MET A 375 -12.04 17.72 -15.01
C MET A 375 -12.64 16.48 -14.36
N SER A 376 -13.58 15.83 -15.04
CA SER A 376 -14.02 14.47 -14.70
C SER A 376 -12.93 13.44 -15.03
N THR A 377 -13.05 12.25 -14.47
CA THR A 377 -12.14 11.14 -14.75
C THR A 377 -11.96 10.86 -16.24
N ASP A 378 -13.06 10.85 -17.00
CA ASP A 378 -13.01 10.58 -18.44
C ASP A 378 -12.30 11.70 -19.21
N GLU A 379 -12.55 12.96 -18.85
CA GLU A 379 -11.90 14.11 -19.47
C GLU A 379 -10.39 14.10 -19.20
N ARG A 380 -9.96 13.87 -17.97
CA ARG A 380 -8.53 13.75 -17.61
C ARG A 380 -7.82 12.67 -18.44
N LYS A 381 -8.43 11.47 -18.52
CA LYS A 381 -7.89 10.38 -19.32
C LYS A 381 -7.79 10.75 -20.80
N GLN A 382 -8.82 11.40 -21.33
CA GLN A 382 -8.83 11.81 -22.73
C GLN A 382 -7.76 12.87 -23.04
N GLU A 383 -7.54 13.84 -22.14
CA GLU A 383 -6.50 14.86 -22.29
C GLU A 383 -5.11 14.24 -22.44
N VAL A 384 -4.76 13.30 -21.57
CA VAL A 384 -3.46 12.64 -21.60
C VAL A 384 -3.37 11.67 -22.77
N GLN A 385 -4.38 10.83 -22.98
CA GLN A 385 -4.35 9.81 -24.06
C GLN A 385 -4.31 10.42 -25.45
N LYS A 386 -5.07 11.51 -25.70
CA LYS A 386 -5.02 12.22 -26.98
C LYS A 386 -3.65 12.85 -27.23
N GLY A 387 -3.02 13.40 -26.18
CA GLY A 387 -1.66 13.92 -26.28
C GLY A 387 -0.65 12.83 -26.65
N LEU A 388 -0.70 11.69 -25.97
CA LEU A 388 0.16 10.52 -26.28
C LEU A 388 -0.07 10.00 -27.71
N GLU A 389 -1.31 9.88 -28.12
CA GLU A 389 -1.68 9.44 -29.49
C GLU A 389 -1.19 10.43 -30.56
N ALA A 390 -1.31 11.72 -30.32
CA ALA A 390 -0.83 12.74 -31.26
C ALA A 390 0.69 12.67 -31.44
N ILE A 391 1.46 12.48 -30.37
CA ILE A 391 2.91 12.28 -30.42
C ILE A 391 3.25 11.05 -31.23
N LYS A 392 2.59 9.92 -30.98
CA LYS A 392 2.78 8.67 -31.71
C LYS A 392 2.50 8.84 -33.20
N ASN A 393 1.41 9.51 -33.55
CA ASN A 393 1.03 9.75 -34.93
C ASN A 393 2.04 10.66 -35.67
N ALA A 394 2.60 11.65 -34.97
CA ALA A 394 3.58 12.57 -35.55
C ALA A 394 4.95 11.94 -35.73
N THR A 395 5.41 11.17 -34.77
CA THR A 395 6.77 10.61 -34.74
C THR A 395 6.87 9.21 -35.34
N GLY A 396 5.75 8.48 -35.39
CA GLY A 396 5.74 7.05 -35.73
C GLY A 396 6.30 6.13 -34.63
N GLN A 397 6.57 6.67 -33.44
CA GLN A 397 7.09 5.98 -32.27
C GLN A 397 6.11 6.11 -31.11
N GLU A 398 6.16 5.17 -30.15
CA GLU A 398 5.38 5.33 -28.92
C GLU A 398 5.89 6.56 -28.16
N ALA A 399 4.96 7.37 -27.63
CA ALA A 399 5.29 8.45 -26.73
C ALA A 399 5.87 7.91 -25.43
N SER A 400 6.70 8.68 -24.76
CA SER A 400 7.10 8.36 -23.39
C SER A 400 5.87 8.32 -22.47
N THR A 401 5.84 7.37 -21.56
CA THR A 401 4.77 7.24 -20.57
C THR A 401 4.93 8.17 -19.37
N ILE A 402 5.99 8.98 -19.32
CA ILE A 402 6.06 10.11 -18.40
C ILE A 402 5.26 11.29 -18.97
N PHE A 403 4.65 12.06 -18.09
CA PHE A 403 3.95 13.28 -18.49
C PHE A 403 4.25 14.43 -17.53
N ARG A 404 3.92 15.64 -17.92
CA ARG A 404 3.94 16.80 -17.03
C ARG A 404 2.57 17.44 -16.98
N CYS A 405 2.12 17.71 -15.76
CA CYS A 405 0.85 18.38 -15.52
C CYS A 405 0.98 19.87 -15.87
N PRO A 406 0.12 20.44 -16.74
CA PRO A 406 0.12 21.86 -17.01
C PRO A 406 0.00 22.70 -15.74
N GLY A 407 0.87 23.72 -15.61
CA GLY A 407 0.92 24.57 -14.43
C GLY A 407 1.32 23.87 -13.13
N GLY A 408 1.79 22.62 -13.19
CA GLY A 408 2.11 21.80 -12.00
C GLY A 408 0.87 21.39 -11.20
N ASN A 409 -0.31 21.38 -11.81
CA ASN A 409 -1.58 21.07 -11.16
C ASN A 409 -1.82 19.56 -11.02
N PHE A 410 -1.01 18.91 -10.19
CA PHE A 410 -1.09 17.47 -9.92
C PHE A 410 -1.57 17.20 -8.49
N ASP A 411 -2.63 16.42 -8.35
CA ASP A 411 -3.21 16.04 -7.07
C ASP A 411 -3.60 14.54 -7.06
N THR A 412 -4.12 14.07 -5.93
CA THR A 412 -4.54 12.68 -5.78
C THR A 412 -5.60 12.27 -6.80
N SER A 413 -6.48 13.17 -7.22
CA SER A 413 -7.52 12.84 -8.20
C SER A 413 -6.94 12.60 -9.58
N VAL A 414 -6.00 13.45 -10.02
CA VAL A 414 -5.26 13.26 -11.27
C VAL A 414 -4.43 11.98 -11.21
N ALA A 415 -3.74 11.76 -10.09
CA ALA A 415 -2.93 10.56 -9.88
C ALA A 415 -3.76 9.26 -9.97
N THR A 416 -4.93 9.24 -9.34
CA THR A 416 -5.84 8.08 -9.38
C THR A 416 -6.33 7.81 -10.80
N ASP A 417 -6.75 8.85 -11.51
CA ASP A 417 -7.37 8.68 -12.84
C ASP A 417 -6.35 8.29 -13.92
N LEU A 418 -5.08 8.68 -13.77
CA LEU A 418 -4.01 8.39 -14.73
C LEU A 418 -3.23 7.11 -14.44
N GLU A 419 -3.59 6.39 -13.38
CA GLU A 419 -3.02 5.08 -13.09
C GLU A 419 -3.13 4.12 -14.30
N GLY A 420 -2.03 3.44 -14.63
CA GLY A 420 -1.94 2.54 -15.77
C GLY A 420 -1.87 3.24 -17.14
N ILE A 421 -1.99 4.58 -17.20
CA ILE A 421 -1.83 5.37 -18.43
C ILE A 421 -0.40 5.95 -18.48
N VAL A 422 0.09 6.44 -17.34
CA VAL A 422 1.41 7.03 -17.21
C VAL A 422 2.22 6.29 -16.14
N THR A 423 3.54 6.40 -16.21
CA THR A 423 4.47 5.80 -15.24
C THR A 423 4.97 6.79 -14.21
N ALA A 424 5.04 8.07 -14.58
CA ALA A 424 5.41 9.14 -13.67
C ALA A 424 4.85 10.49 -14.14
N GLU A 425 4.56 11.36 -13.18
CA GLU A 425 4.43 12.80 -13.41
C GLU A 425 5.75 13.48 -13.06
N ILE A 426 6.16 14.44 -13.88
CA ILE A 426 7.48 15.07 -13.79
C ILE A 426 7.35 16.56 -13.50
N GLY A 427 7.66 16.94 -12.28
CA GLY A 427 7.89 18.33 -11.89
C GLY A 427 9.31 18.81 -12.22
N TRP A 428 9.87 19.72 -11.42
CA TRP A 428 11.20 20.30 -11.64
C TRP A 428 11.90 20.66 -10.34
N ASN A 429 13.23 20.71 -10.42
CA ASN A 429 14.08 21.21 -9.33
C ASN A 429 14.46 22.68 -9.54
N VAL A 430 14.58 23.10 -10.81
CA VAL A 430 14.95 24.47 -11.19
C VAL A 430 13.91 25.03 -12.13
N ASP A 431 13.20 26.07 -11.68
CA ASP A 431 12.28 26.87 -12.50
C ASP A 431 13.05 28.07 -13.07
N THR A 432 13.22 28.09 -14.38
CA THR A 432 13.86 29.23 -15.06
C THR A 432 12.96 30.46 -15.10
N THR A 433 11.67 30.30 -14.88
CA THR A 433 10.59 31.30 -15.04
C THR A 433 10.72 32.07 -16.36
N ASP A 434 11.19 31.41 -17.42
CA ASP A 434 11.39 31.95 -18.76
C ASP A 434 10.10 32.51 -19.39
N TRP A 435 8.96 31.91 -19.03
CA TRP A 435 7.62 32.39 -19.41
C TRP A 435 7.32 33.83 -18.95
N LYS A 436 7.99 34.31 -17.88
CA LYS A 436 7.91 35.70 -17.42
C LYS A 436 8.82 36.66 -18.20
N LYS A 437 9.65 36.12 -19.09
CA LYS A 437 10.62 36.88 -19.88
C LYS A 437 11.54 37.78 -19.02
N PRO A 438 12.28 37.18 -18.03
CA PRO A 438 13.09 37.95 -17.08
C PRO A 438 14.40 38.46 -17.68
N GLY A 439 14.71 38.14 -18.94
CA GLY A 439 15.97 38.40 -19.63
C GLY A 439 16.81 37.12 -19.79
N ALA A 440 17.49 37.00 -20.92
CA ALA A 440 18.29 35.84 -21.28
C ALA A 440 19.38 35.52 -20.24
N ASP A 441 20.06 36.55 -19.71
CA ASP A 441 21.10 36.40 -18.69
C ASP A 441 20.55 35.80 -17.39
N VAL A 442 19.34 36.16 -16.98
CA VAL A 442 18.68 35.60 -15.79
C VAL A 442 18.31 34.16 -16.01
N ILE A 443 17.79 33.82 -17.19
CA ILE A 443 17.49 32.44 -17.56
C ILE A 443 18.78 31.62 -17.56
N ALA A 444 19.86 32.11 -18.21
CA ALA A 444 21.14 31.44 -18.22
C ALA A 444 21.71 31.20 -16.82
N GLN A 445 21.60 32.16 -15.92
CA GLN A 445 22.04 31.99 -14.51
C GLN A 445 21.25 30.92 -13.79
N ARG A 446 19.93 30.84 -14.00
CA ARG A 446 19.08 29.82 -13.39
C ARG A 446 19.40 28.42 -13.93
N ILE A 447 19.58 28.27 -15.23
CA ILE A 447 20.05 27.01 -15.83
C ILE A 447 21.38 26.59 -15.21
N GLN A 448 22.35 27.52 -15.08
CA GLN A 448 23.66 27.24 -14.50
C GLN A 448 23.62 26.97 -12.99
N SER A 449 22.54 27.28 -12.28
CA SER A 449 22.37 26.97 -10.87
C SER A 449 21.97 25.52 -10.61
N ALA A 450 21.66 24.76 -11.65
CA ALA A 450 21.27 23.36 -11.52
C ALA A 450 22.43 22.50 -11.01
N GLY A 451 22.13 21.64 -10.06
CA GLY A 451 23.04 20.63 -9.54
C GLY A 451 22.88 19.26 -10.22
N PRO A 452 23.73 18.30 -9.83
CA PRO A 452 23.65 16.93 -10.31
C PRO A 452 22.27 16.31 -10.06
N GLY A 453 21.70 15.66 -11.08
CA GLY A 453 20.38 15.00 -11.00
C GLY A 453 19.19 15.95 -11.12
N ASN A 454 19.40 17.26 -11.29
CA ASN A 454 18.30 18.21 -11.38
C ASN A 454 17.56 18.15 -12.72
N ILE A 455 16.26 18.40 -12.65
CA ILE A 455 15.33 18.59 -13.78
C ILE A 455 15.06 20.09 -13.89
N ILE A 456 15.26 20.67 -15.06
CA ILE A 456 15.11 22.11 -15.33
C ILE A 456 13.84 22.34 -16.13
N LEU A 457 12.95 23.21 -15.65
CA LEU A 457 11.77 23.68 -16.37
C LEU A 457 12.13 24.86 -17.28
N MET A 458 11.83 24.71 -18.55
CA MET A 458 11.86 25.72 -19.60
C MET A 458 10.66 25.49 -20.54
N HIS A 459 10.49 26.38 -21.52
CA HIS A 459 9.41 26.25 -22.49
C HIS A 459 9.96 26.46 -23.92
N ASP A 460 9.46 25.68 -24.88
CA ASP A 460 9.73 25.86 -26.30
C ASP A 460 8.51 26.40 -27.07
N GLY A 461 7.34 26.42 -26.38
CA GLY A 461 6.07 26.93 -26.91
C GLY A 461 5.35 27.96 -26.01
N GLY A 462 4.08 28.22 -26.29
CA GLY A 462 3.23 29.12 -25.51
C GLY A 462 3.61 30.60 -25.63
N GLY A 463 4.23 31.01 -26.72
CA GLY A 463 4.59 32.41 -27.04
C GLY A 463 6.05 32.60 -27.42
N ASP A 464 6.55 33.84 -27.37
CA ASP A 464 7.94 34.17 -27.73
C ASP A 464 8.91 33.69 -26.67
N ARG A 465 9.83 32.79 -27.06
CA ARG A 465 10.91 32.13 -26.24
C ARG A 465 12.31 32.55 -26.66
N SER A 466 12.44 33.67 -27.36
CA SER A 466 13.77 34.16 -27.78
C SER A 466 14.76 34.32 -26.63
N GLN A 467 14.29 34.70 -25.43
CA GLN A 467 15.12 34.79 -24.24
C GLN A 467 15.53 33.43 -23.69
N THR A 468 14.68 32.40 -23.81
CA THR A 468 14.99 31.03 -23.45
C THR A 468 16.09 30.47 -24.35
N ILE A 469 15.94 30.65 -25.66
CA ILE A 469 16.90 30.25 -26.68
C ILE A 469 18.26 30.90 -26.41
N GLU A 470 18.32 32.21 -26.19
CA GLU A 470 19.56 32.90 -25.91
C GLU A 470 20.15 32.49 -24.53
N GLY A 471 19.30 32.29 -23.53
CA GLY A 471 19.71 31.77 -22.22
C GLY A 471 20.38 30.38 -22.30
N LEU A 472 19.83 29.45 -23.11
CA LEU A 472 20.41 28.14 -23.40
C LEU A 472 21.76 28.29 -24.08
N ARG A 473 21.86 29.14 -25.12
CA ARG A 473 23.11 29.38 -25.87
C ARG A 473 24.23 29.83 -24.96
N GLN A 474 23.95 30.61 -23.92
CA GLN A 474 24.89 31.07 -22.93
C GLN A 474 25.20 30.02 -21.84
N ALA A 475 24.25 29.19 -21.46
CA ALA A 475 24.36 28.30 -20.30
C ALA A 475 24.99 26.95 -20.62
N LEU A 476 24.57 26.30 -21.72
CA LEU A 476 24.96 24.92 -22.00
C LEU A 476 26.49 24.76 -22.19
N PRO A 477 27.19 25.59 -22.95
CA PRO A 477 28.64 25.47 -23.09
C PRO A 477 29.38 25.56 -21.74
N LYS A 478 28.92 26.46 -20.83
CA LYS A 478 29.52 26.64 -19.51
C LYS A 478 29.31 25.44 -18.60
N LEU A 479 28.13 24.82 -18.66
CA LEU A 479 27.89 23.60 -17.91
C LEU A 479 28.69 22.42 -18.45
N LYS A 480 28.87 22.32 -19.78
CA LYS A 480 29.78 21.32 -20.40
C LYS A 480 31.23 21.50 -19.95
N GLU A 481 31.71 22.74 -19.94
CA GLU A 481 33.07 23.06 -19.42
C GLU A 481 33.23 22.65 -17.95
N GLN A 482 32.14 22.69 -17.16
CA GLN A 482 32.13 22.17 -15.79
C GLN A 482 32.00 20.65 -15.71
N GLY A 483 31.87 19.96 -16.84
CA GLY A 483 31.77 18.49 -16.94
C GLY A 483 30.34 17.92 -16.80
N TYR A 484 29.31 18.75 -16.95
CA TYR A 484 27.95 18.26 -17.01
C TYR A 484 27.60 17.65 -18.37
N SER A 485 26.79 16.61 -18.35
CA SER A 485 26.10 16.03 -19.51
C SER A 485 24.60 16.19 -19.37
N PHE A 486 23.93 16.24 -20.53
CA PHE A 486 22.48 16.47 -20.61
C PHE A 486 21.80 15.22 -21.15
N ILE A 487 20.92 14.64 -20.36
CA ILE A 487 20.21 13.38 -20.66
C ILE A 487 18.71 13.61 -20.57
N THR A 488 17.92 12.69 -21.11
CA THR A 488 16.48 12.74 -20.98
C THR A 488 16.04 12.42 -19.55
N VAL A 489 14.81 12.74 -19.21
CA VAL A 489 14.25 12.35 -17.90
C VAL A 489 14.19 10.83 -17.78
N GLN A 490 13.76 10.12 -18.83
CA GLN A 490 13.73 8.65 -18.82
C GLN A 490 15.12 8.07 -18.56
N GLU A 491 16.16 8.53 -19.30
CA GLU A 491 17.55 8.11 -19.07
C GLU A 491 18.01 8.40 -17.64
N LEU A 492 17.58 9.55 -17.06
CA LEU A 492 17.89 9.91 -15.68
C LEU A 492 17.24 8.94 -14.68
N LEU A 493 15.98 8.60 -14.87
CA LEU A 493 15.25 7.67 -13.99
C LEU A 493 15.75 6.22 -14.11
N GLU A 494 16.09 5.78 -15.32
CA GLU A 494 16.64 4.45 -15.57
C GLU A 494 18.05 4.29 -14.96
N LYS A 495 18.88 5.31 -15.07
CA LYS A 495 20.25 5.27 -14.55
C LYS A 495 20.30 5.41 -13.03
N TYR A 496 19.38 6.18 -12.46
CA TYR A 496 19.33 6.49 -11.02
C TYR A 496 17.91 6.21 -10.48
N PRO A 497 17.51 4.94 -10.43
CA PRO A 497 16.17 4.58 -9.98
C PRO A 497 15.94 4.93 -8.50
N TYR A 498 14.70 5.18 -8.15
CA TYR A 498 14.29 5.39 -6.76
C TYR A 498 14.76 4.25 -5.86
N GLN A 499 15.30 4.58 -4.71
CA GLN A 499 15.68 3.63 -3.66
C GLN A 499 14.90 3.93 -2.38
N GLU A 500 14.26 2.92 -1.83
CA GLU A 500 13.51 3.07 -0.59
C GLU A 500 14.43 3.52 0.55
N GLY A 501 14.00 4.56 1.30
CA GLY A 501 14.81 5.18 2.34
C GLY A 501 15.81 6.22 1.87
N GLN A 502 15.83 6.57 0.58
CA GLN A 502 16.60 7.69 0.05
C GLN A 502 16.13 8.99 0.71
N ALA A 503 17.06 9.72 1.34
CA ALA A 503 16.77 11.04 1.88
C ALA A 503 16.49 12.01 0.72
N ASN A 504 15.40 12.77 0.81
CA ASN A 504 15.04 13.83 -0.15
C ASN A 504 15.91 15.07 0.04
#